data_a60e7ee8e8af236e9ed5060fad55e0d2
#
_entry.id   a60e7ee8e8af236e9ed5060fad55e0d2
#
_cell.length_a   1.000
_cell.length_b   1.000
_cell.length_c   1.000
_cell.angle_alpha   90.00
_cell.angle_beta   90.00
_cell.angle_gamma   90.00
#
_symmetry.space_group_name_H-M   'P 1'
#
loop_
_entity.id
_entity.type
_entity.pdbx_description
1 polymer ?
#
loop_
_entity_poly.entity_id
_entity_poly.type
_entity_poly.pdbx_seq_one_letter_code
_entity_poly.pdbx_strand_id
1 'polypeptide(L)'
;MSSSPRLKFIEGAIDTIPLMIGAIPFGIIYGTLSQSSDLSVYGALALSSIVFAGSSQFVALGLIASGSSIFIIIVTTFLINLRHLLYSFSLRQHLSHLPQKWKIPLSFGLTDETFAVTFKHYSDNSLHNLKHWYFLGSFLFFYLNWQICTITGIIFGSSFPEIKNWGLEFAMSATFIGIVIPYLKSKPMIVTAIASSTLVLILKDLPNNLGLIISSIISISIGVLLEL
;
A
#
# COMPACT_ATOMS: atom_id res chain seq x y z
N MET A 1 -3.76 13.66 -33.31
CA MET A 1 -3.91 14.73 -32.31
C MET A 1 -2.63 14.80 -31.50
N SER A 2 -1.96 15.95 -31.43
CA SER A 2 -0.73 16.10 -30.64
C SER A 2 -1.08 16.01 -29.15
N SER A 3 -0.68 14.93 -28.49
CA SER A 3 -0.85 14.78 -27.05
C SER A 3 0.09 15.76 -26.33
N SER A 4 -0.46 16.72 -25.59
CA SER A 4 0.33 17.63 -24.76
C SER A 4 0.62 17.00 -23.40
N PRO A 5 1.70 17.39 -22.69
CA PRO A 5 1.98 16.95 -21.31
C PRO A 5 0.78 17.12 -20.36
N ARG A 6 0.08 18.26 -20.49
CA ARG A 6 -1.11 18.58 -19.69
C ARG A 6 -2.26 17.59 -19.92
N LEU A 7 -2.51 17.24 -21.18
CA LEU A 7 -3.57 16.28 -21.51
C LEU A 7 -3.26 14.91 -20.96
N LYS A 8 -2.01 14.43 -21.07
CA LYS A 8 -1.59 13.14 -20.49
C LYS A 8 -1.64 13.11 -18.97
N PHE A 9 -1.31 14.22 -18.31
CA PHE A 9 -1.46 14.36 -16.87
C PHE A 9 -2.95 14.23 -16.44
N ILE A 10 -3.84 14.96 -17.12
CA ILE A 10 -5.28 14.90 -16.82
C ILE A 10 -5.85 13.50 -17.08
N GLU A 11 -5.45 12.88 -18.19
CA GLU A 11 -5.84 11.50 -18.53
C GLU A 11 -5.45 10.51 -17.41
N GLY A 12 -4.20 10.56 -16.92
CA GLY A 12 -3.75 9.73 -15.82
C GLY A 12 -4.52 9.99 -14.52
N ALA A 13 -4.84 11.25 -14.22
CA ALA A 13 -5.66 11.61 -13.06
C ALA A 13 -7.09 11.03 -13.17
N ILE A 14 -7.73 11.16 -14.33
CA ILE A 14 -9.10 10.68 -14.58
C ILE A 14 -9.16 9.16 -14.52
N ASP A 15 -8.22 8.45 -15.16
CA ASP A 15 -8.18 6.99 -15.19
C ASP A 15 -7.96 6.38 -13.81
N THR A 16 -7.43 7.17 -12.85
CA THR A 16 -7.22 6.74 -11.47
C THR A 16 -8.47 6.88 -10.59
N ILE A 17 -9.47 7.68 -10.99
CA ILE A 17 -10.67 7.96 -10.19
C ILE A 17 -11.37 6.69 -9.67
N PRO A 18 -11.60 5.62 -10.45
CA PRO A 18 -12.27 4.43 -9.94
C PRO A 18 -11.53 3.79 -8.76
N LEU A 19 -10.19 3.74 -8.81
CA LEU A 19 -9.38 3.20 -7.72
C LEU A 19 -9.30 4.14 -6.52
N MET A 20 -9.32 5.46 -6.76
CA MET A 20 -9.42 6.46 -5.70
C MET A 20 -10.70 6.28 -4.88
N ILE A 21 -11.85 6.12 -5.54
CA ILE A 21 -13.14 5.88 -4.87
C ILE A 21 -13.05 4.64 -3.98
N GLY A 22 -12.47 3.56 -4.49
CA GLY A 22 -12.23 2.34 -3.71
C GLY A 22 -11.29 2.53 -2.51
N ALA A 23 -10.32 3.45 -2.61
CA ALA A 23 -9.35 3.72 -1.56
C ALA A 23 -9.87 4.68 -0.46
N ILE A 24 -10.93 5.47 -0.72
CA ILE A 24 -11.49 6.44 0.26
C ILE A 24 -11.78 5.80 1.61
N PRO A 25 -12.55 4.71 1.71
CA PRO A 25 -12.86 4.08 3.00
C PRO A 25 -11.58 3.67 3.75
N PHE A 26 -10.60 3.11 3.05
CA PHE A 26 -9.34 2.67 3.65
C PHE A 26 -8.53 3.84 4.21
N GLY A 27 -8.41 4.95 3.48
CA GLY A 27 -7.71 6.14 3.96
C GLY A 27 -8.37 6.75 5.20
N ILE A 28 -9.71 6.80 5.24
CA ILE A 28 -10.47 7.29 6.41
C ILE A 28 -10.28 6.33 7.60
N ILE A 29 -10.39 5.01 7.39
CA ILE A 29 -10.17 4.00 8.42
C ILE A 29 -8.74 4.11 8.97
N TYR A 30 -7.73 4.25 8.10
CA TYR A 30 -6.35 4.45 8.53
C TYR A 30 -6.21 5.66 9.46
N GLY A 31 -6.73 6.83 9.05
CA GLY A 31 -6.69 8.04 9.86
C GLY A 31 -7.40 7.88 11.20
N THR A 32 -8.56 7.23 11.21
CA THR A 32 -9.34 6.96 12.43
C THR A 32 -8.59 6.01 13.37
N LEU A 33 -8.08 4.90 12.85
CA LEU A 33 -7.34 3.90 13.64
C LEU A 33 -6.03 4.45 14.20
N SER A 34 -5.38 5.39 13.51
CA SER A 34 -4.16 6.02 14.01
C SER A 34 -4.36 6.72 15.36
N GLN A 35 -5.57 7.22 15.63
CA GLN A 35 -5.90 7.88 16.90
C GLN A 35 -6.11 6.89 18.05
N SER A 36 -6.36 5.61 17.76
CA SER A 36 -6.49 4.53 18.75
C SER A 36 -5.21 3.73 18.98
N SER A 37 -4.16 3.97 18.18
CA SER A 37 -2.92 3.18 18.18
C SER A 37 -1.76 3.84 18.92
N ASP A 38 -2.01 4.79 19.83
CA ASP A 38 -1.00 5.60 20.53
C ASP A 38 -0.03 6.38 19.60
N LEU A 39 -0.35 6.46 18.31
CA LEU A 39 0.40 7.24 17.35
C LEU A 39 -0.03 8.70 17.38
N SER A 40 0.92 9.62 17.51
CA SER A 40 0.61 11.04 17.46
C SER A 40 0.02 11.44 16.09
N VAL A 41 -0.78 12.50 16.05
CA VAL A 41 -1.32 13.05 14.78
C VAL A 41 -0.20 13.31 13.77
N TYR A 42 0.92 13.89 14.23
CA TYR A 42 2.08 14.12 13.36
C TYR A 42 2.72 12.83 12.87
N GLY A 43 2.79 11.79 13.72
CA GLY A 43 3.26 10.46 13.34
C GLY A 43 2.36 9.82 12.29
N ALA A 44 1.04 9.91 12.45
CA ALA A 44 0.07 9.40 11.48
C ALA A 44 0.18 10.10 10.12
N LEU A 45 0.31 11.44 10.12
CA LEU A 45 0.51 12.23 8.90
C LEU A 45 1.88 11.94 8.25
N ALA A 46 2.94 11.80 9.04
CA ALA A 46 4.28 11.46 8.52
C ALA A 46 4.27 10.05 7.89
N LEU A 47 3.66 9.08 8.55
CA LEU A 47 3.54 7.73 8.02
C LEU A 47 2.72 7.71 6.72
N SER A 48 1.62 8.48 6.64
CA SER A 48 0.81 8.62 5.44
C SER A 48 1.55 9.31 4.30
N SER A 49 2.27 10.39 4.58
CA SER A 49 2.92 11.22 3.56
C SER A 49 4.28 10.69 3.10
N ILE A 50 5.04 10.01 3.96
CA ILE A 50 6.39 9.52 3.65
C ILE A 50 6.37 8.06 3.18
N VAL A 51 5.63 7.18 3.86
CA VAL A 51 5.56 5.76 3.48
C VAL A 51 4.63 5.56 2.31
N PHE A 52 3.48 6.23 2.27
CA PHE A 52 2.50 6.22 1.19
C PHE A 52 2.20 4.82 0.62
N ALA A 53 2.00 3.86 1.50
CA ALA A 53 1.70 2.47 1.17
C ALA A 53 0.67 1.91 2.17
N GLY A 54 -0.61 1.90 1.78
CA GLY A 54 -1.74 1.62 2.66
C GLY A 54 -1.58 0.34 3.49
N SER A 55 -1.28 -0.80 2.87
CA SER A 55 -1.15 -2.07 3.61
C SER A 55 -0.01 -2.04 4.63
N SER A 56 1.15 -1.45 4.31
CA SER A 56 2.25 -1.34 5.29
C SER A 56 1.93 -0.33 6.41
N GLN A 57 1.15 0.71 6.11
CA GLN A 57 0.67 1.65 7.13
C GLN A 57 -0.28 0.96 8.13
N PHE A 58 -1.22 0.14 7.69
CA PHE A 58 -2.10 -0.64 8.56
C PHE A 58 -1.32 -1.64 9.42
N VAL A 59 -0.35 -2.35 8.84
CA VAL A 59 0.51 -3.26 9.61
C VAL A 59 1.33 -2.49 10.64
N ALA A 60 1.89 -1.33 10.26
CA ALA A 60 2.63 -0.48 11.19
C ALA A 60 1.74 -0.04 12.37
N LEU A 61 0.49 0.38 12.13
CA LEU A 61 -0.44 0.72 13.20
C LEU A 61 -0.69 -0.45 14.15
N GLY A 62 -0.94 -1.65 13.62
CA GLY A 62 -1.13 -2.86 14.43
C GLY A 62 0.09 -3.20 15.29
N LEU A 63 1.29 -3.10 14.73
CA LEU A 63 2.54 -3.35 15.44
C LEU A 63 2.83 -2.27 16.51
N ILE A 64 2.51 -1.00 16.24
CA ILE A 64 2.61 0.09 17.22
C ILE A 64 1.63 -0.16 18.35
N ALA A 65 0.37 -0.46 18.07
CA ALA A 65 -0.66 -0.74 19.08
C ALA A 65 -0.31 -1.96 19.96
N SER A 66 0.40 -2.95 19.40
CA SER A 66 0.89 -4.13 20.15
C SER A 66 2.19 -3.87 20.93
N GLY A 67 2.75 -2.66 20.91
CA GLY A 67 4.00 -2.33 21.59
C GLY A 67 5.24 -2.96 20.96
N SER A 68 5.19 -3.31 19.67
CA SER A 68 6.32 -3.92 18.96
C SER A 68 7.52 -2.98 18.90
N SER A 69 8.73 -3.53 18.87
CA SER A 69 9.94 -2.72 18.71
C SER A 69 10.00 -2.04 17.36
N ILE A 70 10.61 -0.85 17.29
CA ILE A 70 10.80 -0.09 16.05
C ILE A 70 11.50 -0.94 14.98
N PHE A 71 12.44 -1.78 15.35
CA PHE A 71 13.13 -2.69 14.42
C PHE A 71 12.13 -3.62 13.71
N ILE A 72 11.22 -4.25 14.47
CA ILE A 72 10.19 -5.13 13.90
C ILE A 72 9.26 -4.37 12.97
N ILE A 73 8.83 -3.16 13.35
CA ILE A 73 7.96 -2.32 12.52
C ILE A 73 8.66 -2.02 11.18
N ILE A 74 9.93 -1.58 11.21
CA ILE A 74 10.69 -1.26 10.00
C ILE A 74 10.87 -2.50 9.12
N VAL A 75 11.31 -3.62 9.67
CA VAL A 75 11.57 -4.84 8.89
C VAL A 75 10.27 -5.37 8.29
N THR A 76 9.19 -5.42 9.05
CA THR A 76 7.90 -5.93 8.54
C THR A 76 7.33 -5.03 7.45
N THR A 77 7.35 -3.71 7.64
CA THR A 77 6.88 -2.76 6.61
C THR A 77 7.76 -2.79 5.37
N PHE A 78 9.08 -2.97 5.53
CA PHE A 78 10.01 -3.15 4.42
C PHE A 78 9.68 -4.42 3.61
N LEU A 79 9.45 -5.56 4.27
CA LEU A 79 9.08 -6.82 3.61
C LEU A 79 7.77 -6.67 2.80
N ILE A 80 6.76 -6.03 3.37
CA ILE A 80 5.49 -5.76 2.67
C ILE A 80 5.73 -4.90 1.42
N ASN A 81 6.60 -3.91 1.52
CA ASN A 81 6.89 -2.96 0.45
C ASN A 81 7.85 -3.51 -0.63
N LEU A 82 8.43 -4.71 -0.46
CA LEU A 82 9.22 -5.36 -1.51
C LEU A 82 8.43 -5.55 -2.82
N ARG A 83 7.12 -5.62 -2.77
CA ARG A 83 6.25 -5.66 -3.96
C ARG A 83 6.49 -4.46 -4.91
N HIS A 84 6.85 -3.28 -4.38
CA HIS A 84 7.17 -2.12 -5.21
C HIS A 84 8.40 -2.33 -6.10
N LEU A 85 9.33 -3.22 -5.73
CA LEU A 85 10.41 -3.64 -6.62
C LEU A 85 9.87 -4.36 -7.85
N LEU A 86 8.90 -5.28 -7.69
CA LEU A 86 8.27 -6.00 -8.80
C LEU A 86 7.55 -5.04 -9.73
N TYR A 87 6.82 -4.07 -9.18
CA TYR A 87 6.17 -3.02 -9.96
C TYR A 87 7.19 -2.17 -10.73
N SER A 88 8.28 -1.80 -10.08
CA SER A 88 9.38 -1.04 -10.71
C SER A 88 10.02 -1.81 -11.85
N PHE A 89 10.25 -3.11 -11.69
CA PHE A 89 10.77 -3.96 -12.76
C PHE A 89 9.82 -4.04 -13.96
N SER A 90 8.51 -4.20 -13.70
CA SER A 90 7.49 -4.25 -14.75
C SER A 90 7.40 -2.94 -15.55
N LEU A 91 7.54 -1.79 -14.89
CA LEU A 91 7.49 -0.47 -15.55
C LEU A 91 8.84 -0.05 -16.17
N ARG A 92 9.95 -0.74 -15.85
CA ARG A 92 11.30 -0.37 -16.29
C ARG A 92 11.40 -0.18 -17.80
N GLN A 93 10.83 -1.09 -18.57
CA GLN A 93 10.86 -1.01 -20.04
C GLN A 93 10.25 0.27 -20.61
N HIS A 94 9.32 0.90 -19.90
CA HIS A 94 8.62 2.12 -20.31
C HIS A 94 9.27 3.41 -19.80
N LEU A 95 10.04 3.35 -18.70
CA LEU A 95 10.52 4.52 -17.96
C LEU A 95 12.06 4.58 -17.84
N SER A 96 12.80 3.54 -18.28
CA SER A 96 14.27 3.47 -18.11
C SER A 96 15.02 4.61 -18.79
N HIS A 97 14.52 5.13 -19.90
CA HIS A 97 15.11 6.22 -20.68
C HIS A 97 14.99 7.60 -19.99
N LEU A 98 14.15 7.72 -18.97
CA LEU A 98 13.93 9.01 -18.28
C LEU A 98 15.14 9.40 -17.42
N PRO A 99 15.40 10.70 -17.25
CA PRO A 99 16.41 11.18 -16.30
C PRO A 99 15.95 10.97 -14.84
N GLN A 100 16.91 10.96 -13.90
CA GLN A 100 16.65 10.68 -12.48
C GLN A 100 15.62 11.63 -11.85
N LYS A 101 15.57 12.90 -12.29
CA LYS A 101 14.58 13.88 -11.84
C LYS A 101 13.13 13.42 -12.04
N TRP A 102 12.87 12.51 -12.97
CA TRP A 102 11.56 11.90 -13.18
C TRP A 102 11.44 10.57 -12.44
N LYS A 103 12.49 9.74 -12.46
CA LYS A 103 12.46 8.40 -11.85
C LYS A 103 12.19 8.46 -10.35
N ILE A 104 12.88 9.38 -9.63
CA ILE A 104 12.75 9.49 -8.16
C ILE A 104 11.30 9.79 -7.75
N PRO A 105 10.63 10.88 -8.19
CA PRO A 105 9.26 11.14 -7.77
C PRO A 105 8.27 10.09 -8.24
N LEU A 106 8.44 9.52 -9.44
CA LEU A 106 7.56 8.46 -9.93
C LEU A 106 7.73 7.16 -9.14
N SER A 107 8.94 6.83 -8.70
CA SER A 107 9.17 5.66 -7.84
C SER A 107 8.52 5.83 -6.47
N PHE A 108 8.51 7.03 -5.91
CA PHE A 108 7.79 7.35 -4.68
C PHE A 108 6.28 7.22 -4.86
N GLY A 109 5.75 7.65 -6.00
CA GLY A 109 4.33 7.58 -6.33
C GLY A 109 3.82 6.20 -6.74
N LEU A 110 4.66 5.17 -6.69
CA LEU A 110 4.31 3.82 -7.10
C LEU A 110 3.57 3.09 -5.98
N THR A 111 2.27 2.94 -6.14
CA THR A 111 1.39 2.14 -5.28
C THR A 111 0.71 1.04 -6.10
N ASP A 112 -0.09 0.17 -5.47
CA ASP A 112 -0.85 -0.87 -6.16
C ASP A 112 -1.77 -0.26 -7.22
N GLU A 113 -2.44 0.83 -6.88
CA GLU A 113 -3.43 1.51 -7.72
C GLU A 113 -2.76 2.24 -8.88
N THR A 114 -1.71 3.02 -8.58
CA THR A 114 -0.99 3.77 -9.61
C THR A 114 -0.26 2.84 -10.57
N PHE A 115 0.26 1.71 -10.07
CA PHE A 115 0.82 0.63 -10.89
C PHE A 115 -0.24 0.04 -11.81
N ALA A 116 -1.40 -0.36 -11.29
CA ALA A 116 -2.45 -0.99 -12.07
C ALA A 116 -2.91 -0.10 -13.23
N VAL A 117 -3.14 1.20 -12.96
CA VAL A 117 -3.56 2.18 -13.97
C VAL A 117 -2.47 2.39 -15.02
N THR A 118 -1.24 2.65 -14.58
CA THR A 118 -0.15 2.98 -15.49
C THR A 118 0.30 1.78 -16.32
N PHE A 119 0.38 0.60 -15.72
CA PHE A 119 0.77 -0.63 -16.42
C PHE A 119 -0.23 -0.99 -17.52
N LYS A 120 -1.53 -0.90 -17.23
CA LYS A 120 -2.59 -1.10 -18.21
C LYS A 120 -2.45 -0.11 -19.38
N HIS A 121 -2.38 1.20 -19.06
CA HIS A 121 -2.25 2.24 -20.08
C HIS A 121 -0.99 2.06 -20.95
N TYR A 122 0.14 1.63 -20.37
CA TYR A 122 1.39 1.45 -21.08
C TYR A 122 1.39 0.19 -21.96
N SER A 123 0.66 -0.84 -21.56
CA SER A 123 0.49 -2.06 -22.35
C SER A 123 -0.37 -1.79 -23.60
N ASP A 124 -1.42 -0.99 -23.44
CA ASP A 124 -2.34 -0.66 -24.53
C ASP A 124 -1.75 0.40 -25.50
N ASN A 125 -0.87 1.28 -25.00
CA ASN A 125 -0.35 2.46 -25.69
C ASN A 125 1.18 2.51 -25.72
N SER A 126 1.83 1.60 -26.45
CA SER A 126 3.31 1.42 -26.46
C SER A 126 4.11 2.62 -26.99
N LEU A 127 3.54 3.52 -27.80
CA LEU A 127 4.25 4.51 -28.60
C LEU A 127 4.27 5.96 -28.08
N HIS A 128 3.81 6.25 -26.85
CA HIS A 128 3.72 7.64 -26.38
C HIS A 128 4.95 8.11 -25.58
N ASN A 129 5.59 9.18 -26.06
CA ASN A 129 6.74 9.84 -25.41
C ASN A 129 6.43 10.54 -24.07
N LEU A 130 5.15 10.65 -23.67
CA LEU A 130 4.69 11.40 -22.50
C LEU A 130 4.16 10.50 -21.36
N LYS A 131 4.58 9.24 -21.31
CA LYS A 131 4.18 8.25 -20.30
C LYS A 131 4.39 8.73 -18.85
N HIS A 132 5.49 9.45 -18.61
CA HIS A 132 5.79 10.00 -17.30
C HIS A 132 4.80 11.07 -16.82
N TRP A 133 4.19 11.85 -17.73
CA TRP A 133 3.15 12.80 -17.36
C TRP A 133 1.84 12.11 -17.01
N TYR A 134 1.50 11.04 -17.69
CA TYR A 134 0.35 10.21 -17.35
C TYR A 134 0.52 9.61 -15.92
N PHE A 135 1.69 8.99 -15.65
CA PHE A 135 1.97 8.45 -14.33
C PHE A 135 1.97 9.53 -13.25
N LEU A 136 2.55 10.69 -13.52
CA LEU A 136 2.54 11.82 -12.58
C LEU A 136 1.12 12.26 -12.24
N GLY A 137 0.22 12.32 -13.23
CA GLY A 137 -1.19 12.64 -13.02
C GLY A 137 -1.89 11.62 -12.12
N SER A 138 -1.73 10.33 -12.44
CA SER A 138 -2.24 9.23 -11.61
C SER A 138 -1.72 9.31 -10.16
N PHE A 139 -0.40 9.44 -10.00
CA PHE A 139 0.26 9.51 -8.70
C PHE A 139 -0.21 10.70 -7.86
N LEU A 140 -0.12 11.91 -8.37
CA LEU A 140 -0.43 13.11 -7.58
C LEU A 140 -1.89 13.14 -7.16
N PHE A 141 -2.79 12.71 -8.05
CA PHE A 141 -4.21 12.67 -7.73
C PHE A 141 -4.52 11.63 -6.66
N PHE A 142 -3.93 10.42 -6.76
CA PHE A 142 -4.08 9.38 -5.75
C PHE A 142 -3.46 9.79 -4.42
N TYR A 143 -2.26 10.41 -4.44
CA TYR A 143 -1.59 10.92 -3.24
C TYR A 143 -2.44 11.95 -2.50
N LEU A 144 -2.95 12.95 -3.20
CA LEU A 144 -3.81 13.98 -2.59
C LEU A 144 -5.08 13.37 -1.99
N ASN A 145 -5.73 12.45 -2.73
CA ASN A 145 -6.89 11.73 -2.21
C ASN A 145 -6.56 11.00 -0.91
N TRP A 146 -5.45 10.26 -0.87
CA TRP A 146 -5.02 9.53 0.32
C TRP A 146 -4.76 10.44 1.51
N GLN A 147 -4.08 11.59 1.31
CA GLN A 147 -3.85 12.57 2.37
C GLN A 147 -5.15 13.18 2.89
N ILE A 148 -6.07 13.57 2.00
CA ILE A 148 -7.38 14.10 2.38
C ILE A 148 -8.16 13.07 3.20
N CYS A 149 -8.19 11.81 2.77
CA CYS A 149 -8.88 10.73 3.49
C CYS A 149 -8.23 10.47 4.86
N THR A 150 -6.88 10.47 4.94
CA THR A 150 -6.14 10.34 6.21
C THR A 150 -6.52 11.46 7.18
N ILE A 151 -6.48 12.72 6.73
CA ILE A 151 -6.82 13.88 7.55
C ILE A 151 -8.29 13.81 8.02
N THR A 152 -9.20 13.47 7.11
CA THR A 152 -10.61 13.28 7.43
C THR A 152 -10.80 12.21 8.51
N GLY A 153 -10.11 11.08 8.38
CA GLY A 153 -10.13 10.00 9.37
C GLY A 153 -9.55 10.40 10.72
N ILE A 154 -8.47 11.18 10.76
CA ILE A 154 -7.89 11.72 12.00
C ILE A 154 -8.89 12.65 12.70
N ILE A 155 -9.50 13.58 11.95
CA ILE A 155 -10.51 14.51 12.52
C ILE A 155 -11.71 13.72 13.05
N PHE A 156 -12.20 12.75 12.30
CA PHE A 156 -13.30 11.88 12.73
C PHE A 156 -12.93 11.11 14.00
N GLY A 157 -11.77 10.45 14.03
CA GLY A 157 -11.30 9.69 15.19
C GLY A 157 -11.10 10.54 16.44
N SER A 158 -10.62 11.78 16.30
CA SER A 158 -10.47 12.71 17.41
C SER A 158 -11.81 13.28 17.94
N SER A 159 -12.81 13.39 17.06
CA SER A 159 -14.15 13.91 17.42
C SER A 159 -15.01 12.89 18.16
N PHE A 160 -14.69 11.61 18.08
CA PHE A 160 -15.41 10.52 18.72
C PHE A 160 -14.48 9.67 19.59
N PRO A 161 -14.09 10.11 20.81
CA PRO A 161 -13.15 9.37 21.66
C PRO A 161 -13.59 7.94 21.99
N GLU A 162 -14.91 7.70 22.02
CA GLU A 162 -15.49 6.36 22.25
C GLU A 162 -15.25 5.37 21.10
N ILE A 163 -14.73 5.86 19.98
CA ILE A 163 -14.44 5.05 18.79
C ILE A 163 -13.45 3.91 19.12
N LYS A 164 -12.59 4.09 20.12
CA LYS A 164 -11.70 3.04 20.63
C LYS A 164 -12.48 1.80 21.11
N ASN A 165 -13.71 1.98 21.57
CA ASN A 165 -14.56 0.92 22.09
C ASN A 165 -15.45 0.26 21.02
N TRP A 166 -15.39 0.73 19.78
CA TRP A 166 -16.23 0.23 18.67
C TRP A 166 -15.68 -1.03 17.99
N GLY A 167 -14.71 -1.70 18.61
CA GLY A 167 -14.12 -2.91 18.01
C GLY A 167 -13.29 -2.60 16.76
N LEU A 168 -12.56 -1.48 16.75
CA LEU A 168 -11.73 -1.09 15.61
C LEU A 168 -10.64 -2.10 15.27
N GLU A 169 -10.24 -2.95 16.24
CA GLU A 169 -9.38 -4.11 15.99
C GLU A 169 -10.00 -5.05 14.96
N PHE A 170 -11.33 -5.23 15.02
CA PHE A 170 -12.05 -5.98 14.00
C PHE A 170 -12.04 -5.26 12.64
N ALA A 171 -12.23 -3.94 12.63
CA ALA A 171 -12.17 -3.15 11.41
C ALA A 171 -10.80 -3.27 10.71
N MET A 172 -9.70 -3.29 11.49
CA MET A 172 -8.35 -3.52 10.95
C MET A 172 -8.25 -4.91 10.32
N SER A 173 -8.68 -5.95 11.02
CA SER A 173 -8.68 -7.33 10.51
C SER A 173 -9.54 -7.48 9.25
N ALA A 174 -10.74 -6.90 9.24
CA ALA A 174 -11.65 -6.89 8.09
C ALA A 174 -11.02 -6.15 6.89
N THR A 175 -10.32 -5.04 7.13
CA THR A 175 -9.61 -4.29 6.09
C THR A 175 -8.50 -5.14 5.46
N PHE A 176 -7.70 -5.85 6.26
CA PHE A 176 -6.68 -6.76 5.74
C PHE A 176 -7.28 -7.89 4.91
N ILE A 177 -8.36 -8.50 5.38
CA ILE A 177 -9.09 -9.51 4.60
C ILE A 177 -9.56 -8.92 3.27
N GLY A 178 -10.16 -7.73 3.29
CA GLY A 178 -10.60 -7.02 2.09
C GLY A 178 -9.48 -6.70 1.10
N ILE A 179 -8.27 -6.42 1.60
CA ILE A 179 -7.08 -6.19 0.76
C ILE A 179 -6.56 -7.50 0.16
N VAL A 180 -6.49 -8.58 0.94
CA VAL A 180 -5.82 -9.82 0.54
C VAL A 180 -6.69 -10.68 -0.38
N ILE A 181 -7.99 -10.82 -0.09
CA ILE A 181 -8.90 -11.74 -0.82
C ILE A 181 -8.87 -11.51 -2.35
N PRO A 182 -8.92 -10.28 -2.89
CA PRO A 182 -8.91 -10.05 -4.34
C PRO A 182 -7.65 -10.57 -5.05
N TYR A 183 -6.56 -10.75 -4.31
CA TYR A 183 -5.29 -11.26 -4.85
C TYR A 183 -5.18 -12.79 -4.83
N LEU A 184 -6.04 -13.51 -4.10
CA LEU A 184 -6.01 -14.97 -4.01
C LEU A 184 -6.59 -15.63 -5.27
N LYS A 185 -5.91 -15.47 -6.40
CA LYS A 185 -6.39 -15.94 -7.72
C LYS A 185 -5.77 -17.26 -8.17
N SER A 186 -4.65 -17.69 -7.59
CA SER A 186 -3.96 -18.93 -7.96
C SER A 186 -3.80 -19.86 -6.75
N LYS A 187 -3.59 -21.18 -7.03
CA LYS A 187 -3.33 -22.16 -5.97
C LYS A 187 -2.08 -21.80 -5.12
N PRO A 188 -0.93 -21.41 -5.71
CA PRO A 188 0.22 -20.96 -4.93
C PRO A 188 -0.11 -19.81 -3.98
N MET A 189 -0.87 -18.80 -4.42
CA MET A 189 -1.25 -17.67 -3.58
C MET A 189 -2.12 -18.09 -2.39
N ILE A 190 -3.09 -18.99 -2.61
CA ILE A 190 -3.94 -19.54 -1.55
C ILE A 190 -3.11 -20.34 -0.54
N VAL A 191 -2.24 -21.24 -1.03
CA VAL A 191 -1.35 -22.03 -0.17
C VAL A 191 -0.43 -21.14 0.64
N THR A 192 0.14 -20.11 0.03
CA THR A 192 0.99 -19.10 0.73
C THR A 192 0.22 -18.40 1.83
N ALA A 193 -1.02 -17.97 1.56
CA ALA A 193 -1.86 -17.30 2.56
C ALA A 193 -2.19 -18.23 3.74
N ILE A 194 -2.57 -19.49 3.47
CA ILE A 194 -2.86 -20.49 4.51
C ILE A 194 -1.58 -20.81 5.31
N ALA A 195 -0.45 -21.04 4.64
CA ALA A 195 0.82 -21.32 5.29
C ALA A 195 1.26 -20.15 6.20
N SER A 196 1.15 -18.92 5.70
CA SER A 196 1.47 -17.71 6.48
C SER A 196 0.60 -17.61 7.74
N SER A 197 -0.71 -17.74 7.57
CA SER A 197 -1.66 -17.66 8.70
C SER A 197 -1.38 -18.75 9.74
N THR A 198 -1.13 -19.97 9.32
CA THR A 198 -0.84 -21.10 10.20
C THR A 198 0.49 -20.91 10.94
N LEU A 199 1.54 -20.51 10.21
CA LEU A 199 2.87 -20.30 10.80
C LEU A 199 2.88 -19.14 11.80
N VAL A 200 2.17 -18.04 11.52
CA VAL A 200 2.05 -16.92 12.48
C VAL A 200 1.40 -17.39 13.78
N LEU A 201 0.35 -18.22 13.71
CA LEU A 201 -0.31 -18.76 14.90
C LEU A 201 0.61 -19.71 15.70
N ILE A 202 1.39 -20.55 15.01
CA ILE A 202 2.34 -21.48 15.65
C ILE A 202 3.49 -20.70 16.31
N LEU A 203 3.97 -19.65 15.66
CA LEU A 203 5.14 -18.88 16.07
C LEU A 203 4.79 -17.62 16.89
N LYS A 204 3.52 -17.47 17.31
CA LYS A 204 3.03 -16.25 18.01
C LYS A 204 3.79 -15.94 19.31
N ASP A 205 4.27 -16.99 20.00
CA ASP A 205 4.93 -16.86 21.31
C ASP A 205 6.43 -16.52 21.20
N LEU A 206 6.95 -16.34 19.99
CA LEU A 206 8.34 -15.91 19.79
C LEU A 206 8.51 -14.44 20.23
N PRO A 207 9.63 -14.12 20.93
CA PRO A 207 9.89 -12.78 21.42
C PRO A 207 9.97 -11.78 20.26
N ASN A 208 9.65 -10.52 20.54
CA ASN A 208 9.74 -9.39 19.61
C ASN A 208 8.95 -9.58 18.29
N ASN A 209 7.86 -10.34 18.29
CA ASN A 209 7.08 -10.65 17.09
C ASN A 209 7.90 -11.26 15.94
N LEU A 210 9.02 -11.93 16.23
CA LEU A 210 9.85 -12.62 15.23
C LEU A 210 9.05 -13.65 14.44
N GLY A 211 7.99 -14.20 15.03
CA GLY A 211 7.07 -15.10 14.36
C GLY A 211 6.49 -14.53 13.06
N LEU A 212 6.20 -13.23 13.00
CA LEU A 212 5.71 -12.56 11.77
C LEU A 212 6.76 -12.58 10.66
N ILE A 213 8.01 -12.29 10.99
CA ILE A 213 9.10 -12.24 10.01
C ILE A 213 9.41 -13.64 9.49
N ILE A 214 9.57 -14.60 10.39
CA ILE A 214 9.89 -15.99 10.04
C ILE A 214 8.77 -16.60 9.20
N SER A 215 7.51 -16.44 9.60
CA SER A 215 6.35 -16.95 8.85
C SER A 215 6.27 -16.32 7.47
N SER A 216 6.54 -15.02 7.34
CA SER A 216 6.54 -14.33 6.05
C SER A 216 7.60 -14.90 5.09
N ILE A 217 8.84 -15.06 5.58
CA ILE A 217 9.94 -15.59 4.75
C ILE A 217 9.63 -17.02 4.31
N ILE A 218 9.20 -17.90 5.23
CA ILE A 218 8.88 -19.29 4.91
C ILE A 218 7.71 -19.36 3.91
N SER A 219 6.66 -18.60 4.14
CA SER A 219 5.46 -18.64 3.28
C SER A 219 5.74 -18.09 1.89
N ILE A 220 6.53 -17.03 1.76
CA ILE A 220 6.98 -16.51 0.46
C ILE A 220 7.80 -17.59 -0.27
N SER A 221 8.72 -18.26 0.44
CA SER A 221 9.51 -19.35 -0.15
C SER A 221 8.65 -20.50 -0.65
N ILE A 222 7.62 -20.90 0.12
CA ILE A 222 6.65 -21.93 -0.31
C ILE A 222 5.91 -21.46 -1.58
N GLY A 223 5.45 -20.21 -1.61
CA GLY A 223 4.75 -19.65 -2.78
C GLY A 223 5.60 -19.69 -4.05
N VAL A 224 6.86 -19.24 -3.93
CA VAL A 224 7.82 -19.26 -5.06
C VAL A 224 8.10 -20.68 -5.54
N LEU A 225 8.28 -21.64 -4.63
CA LEU A 225 8.53 -23.05 -5.02
C LEU A 225 7.32 -23.70 -5.70
N LEU A 226 6.10 -23.23 -5.43
CA LEU A 226 4.89 -23.74 -6.07
C LEU A 226 4.61 -23.07 -7.44
N GLU A 227 5.28 -21.97 -7.76
CA GLU A 227 5.18 -21.29 -9.06
C GLU A 227 6.25 -21.76 -10.06
N LEU A 228 7.32 -22.38 -9.57
CA LEU A 228 8.38 -23.00 -10.40
C LEU A 228 7.95 -24.36 -10.95
#